data_bea3749236f5bb90316b7fa1562c7258
#
_entry.id   bea3749236f5bb90316b7fa1562c7258
#
_cell.length_a   1.000
_cell.length_b   1.000
_cell.length_c   1.000
_cell.angle_alpha   90.00
_cell.angle_beta   90.00
_cell.angle_gamma   90.00
#
_symmetry.space_group_name_H-M   'P 1'
#
loop_
_entity.id
_entity.type
_entity.pdbx_description
1 polymer ?
#
loop_
_entity_poly.entity_id
_entity_poly.type
_entity_poly.pdbx_seq_one_letter_code
_entity_poly.pdbx_strand_id
1 'polypeptide(L)'
;MEARIRARVNLALTFFALLFFVAGSSPPRQFVISNAERRIDLSSHIINVHLTLKVENAGTRPASEVVLALTPTEVDHLAMVDASAIKGKRKKTTSLRLEVKPTELPDAPPIDTKYFTIYLANPLNSGESTTLEVLYVFTHFLEPFPAEIAQSESQLVFYHDTALILSSYHIKQQTTFIKTPSTKVESFIRMEPTNRVGTEIKYGPYEDRPPYSISPIHVHFENNSPFAVVEELVQEIEISHWGNIQVTEHYKLIHAGARHKGVFSRVDYQSRQSSNGASSFRYLLARLPPRVHSVYYRDEIGNISSSHLRTDSLKSELQIEPRYPLFGGWKATFVIGYGLPLQDFLFESSDDKRYLNFTFGCPLIGMVVDKLTIKVVLPEGSTDPSPVVPFPVEHHLEAKYSSLDVVGRTVVVLEKKNFVPMHNSHFQVYYSFKPIFMLAESLMLASAFFMLFVACVAYIHIDLSIRK
;
A
#
# COMPACT_ATOMS: atom_id res chain seq x y z
N MET A 1 -71.29 -17.82 18.61
CA MET A 1 -70.44 -17.36 17.51
C MET A 1 -69.48 -16.26 17.97
N GLU A 2 -69.91 -15.32 18.80
CA GLU A 2 -69.06 -14.23 19.32
C GLU A 2 -67.89 -14.67 20.23
N ALA A 3 -68.04 -15.67 21.06
CA ALA A 3 -66.96 -16.15 21.95
C ALA A 3 -65.75 -16.73 21.18
N ARG A 4 -65.96 -17.33 19.99
CA ARG A 4 -64.91 -17.85 19.13
C ARG A 4 -64.19 -16.74 18.36
N ILE A 5 -64.85 -15.61 18.07
CA ILE A 5 -64.26 -14.46 17.41
C ILE A 5 -63.40 -13.69 18.41
N ARG A 6 -63.86 -13.47 19.65
CA ARG A 6 -63.05 -12.85 20.72
C ARG A 6 -61.79 -13.66 21.09
N ALA A 7 -61.84 -14.99 21.13
CA ALA A 7 -60.69 -15.82 21.36
C ALA A 7 -59.64 -15.77 20.22
N ARG A 8 -60.12 -15.65 18.97
CA ARG A 8 -59.19 -15.49 17.81
C ARG A 8 -58.57 -14.10 17.72
N VAL A 9 -59.31 -13.04 18.09
CA VAL A 9 -58.76 -11.67 18.14
C VAL A 9 -57.77 -11.52 19.27
N ASN A 10 -58.01 -12.09 20.45
CA ASN A 10 -57.06 -12.07 21.54
C ASN A 10 -55.81 -12.90 21.24
N LEU A 11 -55.93 -14.06 20.54
CA LEU A 11 -54.79 -14.88 20.15
C LEU A 11 -53.97 -14.15 19.04
N ALA A 12 -54.60 -13.41 18.12
CA ALA A 12 -53.90 -12.61 17.12
C ALA A 12 -53.22 -11.38 17.73
N LEU A 13 -53.83 -10.74 18.74
CA LEU A 13 -53.21 -9.62 19.47
C LEU A 13 -52.04 -10.05 20.35
N THR A 14 -52.11 -11.23 20.98
CA THR A 14 -50.99 -11.80 21.75
C THR A 14 -49.85 -12.25 20.82
N PHE A 15 -50.16 -12.81 19.65
CA PHE A 15 -49.15 -13.15 18.65
C PHE A 15 -48.49 -11.90 18.05
N PHE A 16 -49.25 -10.83 17.79
CA PHE A 16 -48.74 -9.53 17.34
C PHE A 16 -47.93 -8.81 18.41
N ALA A 17 -48.29 -8.91 19.70
CA ALA A 17 -47.51 -8.40 20.82
C ALA A 17 -46.22 -9.23 21.05
N LEU A 18 -46.25 -10.55 20.82
CA LEU A 18 -45.02 -11.38 20.84
C LEU A 18 -44.09 -11.10 19.62
N LEU A 19 -44.63 -10.74 18.45
CA LEU A 19 -43.85 -10.33 17.31
C LEU A 19 -43.21 -8.93 17.49
N PHE A 20 -43.79 -8.06 18.30
CA PHE A 20 -43.16 -6.77 18.64
C PHE A 20 -42.13 -6.86 19.75
N PHE A 21 -42.08 -7.98 20.52
CA PHE A 21 -41.06 -8.18 21.55
C PHE A 21 -39.82 -8.94 21.08
N VAL A 22 -39.79 -9.34 19.81
CA VAL A 22 -38.56 -9.72 19.08
C VAL A 22 -38.09 -8.51 18.22
N ALA A 23 -38.33 -7.30 18.70
CA ALA A 23 -37.55 -6.15 18.30
C ALA A 23 -36.14 -6.37 18.86
N GLY A 24 -35.24 -6.77 18.00
CA GLY A 24 -33.90 -7.18 18.31
C GLY A 24 -33.23 -6.24 19.30
N SER A 25 -33.03 -6.69 20.50
CA SER A 25 -31.99 -6.16 21.37
C SER A 25 -30.69 -6.41 20.62
N SER A 26 -30.16 -5.38 19.94
CA SER A 26 -28.78 -5.37 19.51
C SER A 26 -27.95 -5.91 20.67
N PRO A 27 -27.06 -6.89 20.49
CA PRO A 27 -26.31 -7.42 21.62
C PRO A 27 -25.69 -6.24 22.35
N PRO A 28 -25.78 -6.17 23.69
CA PRO A 28 -25.26 -5.04 24.44
C PRO A 28 -23.81 -4.88 24.06
N ARG A 29 -23.46 -3.69 23.52
CA ARG A 29 -22.11 -3.40 23.08
C ARG A 29 -21.19 -3.56 24.27
N GLN A 30 -20.40 -4.63 24.27
CA GLN A 30 -19.63 -5.05 25.44
C GLN A 30 -18.52 -4.08 25.81
N PHE A 31 -18.06 -3.26 24.83
CA PHE A 31 -16.94 -2.35 25.02
C PHE A 31 -17.37 -0.90 25.18
N VAL A 32 -16.59 -0.18 26.02
CA VAL A 32 -16.61 1.28 26.16
C VAL A 32 -15.18 1.78 25.97
N ILE A 33 -15.01 2.84 25.23
CA ILE A 33 -13.72 3.50 25.03
C ILE A 33 -13.57 4.55 26.12
N SER A 34 -12.68 4.29 27.09
CA SER A 34 -12.46 5.22 28.20
C SER A 34 -11.66 6.47 27.78
N ASN A 35 -10.71 6.31 26.84
CA ASN A 35 -9.96 7.41 26.24
C ASN A 35 -9.63 7.08 24.80
N ALA A 36 -9.80 8.06 23.92
CA ALA A 36 -9.44 7.98 22.50
C ALA A 36 -8.57 9.19 22.13
N GLU A 37 -7.39 8.93 21.57
CA GLU A 37 -6.50 9.95 21.05
C GLU A 37 -6.27 9.66 19.56
N ARG A 38 -6.59 10.63 18.69
CA ARG A 38 -6.41 10.54 17.24
C ARG A 38 -5.39 11.59 16.80
N ARG A 39 -4.31 11.15 16.16
CA ARG A 39 -3.25 12.01 15.60
C ARG A 39 -3.19 11.86 14.10
N ILE A 40 -3.48 12.93 13.38
CA ILE A 40 -3.53 13.00 11.92
C ILE A 40 -2.31 13.79 11.44
N ASP A 41 -1.44 13.17 10.66
CA ASP A 41 -0.26 13.82 10.07
C ASP A 41 -0.52 14.15 8.59
N LEU A 42 -0.67 15.45 8.29
CA LEU A 42 -0.87 16.00 6.95
C LEU A 42 0.44 16.53 6.34
N SER A 43 1.60 16.18 6.89
CA SER A 43 2.91 16.68 6.40
C SER A 43 3.24 16.20 4.99
N SER A 44 2.64 15.12 4.52
CA SER A 44 2.79 14.59 3.16
C SER A 44 1.42 14.33 2.52
N HIS A 45 1.41 13.96 1.24
CA HIS A 45 0.18 13.53 0.54
C HIS A 45 -0.29 12.12 0.97
N ILE A 46 0.56 11.36 1.66
CA ILE A 46 0.19 10.11 2.34
C ILE A 46 -0.16 10.47 3.78
N ILE A 47 -1.43 10.34 4.12
CA ILE A 47 -1.92 10.72 5.44
C ILE A 47 -1.80 9.56 6.40
N ASN A 48 -1.10 9.77 7.50
CA ASN A 48 -0.98 8.80 8.57
C ASN A 48 -1.85 9.21 9.75
N VAL A 49 -2.75 8.34 10.14
CA VAL A 49 -3.64 8.54 11.30
C VAL A 49 -3.31 7.50 12.35
N HIS A 50 -2.72 7.96 13.45
CA HIS A 50 -2.46 7.16 14.63
C HIS A 50 -3.63 7.31 15.61
N LEU A 51 -4.31 6.21 15.89
CA LEU A 51 -5.44 6.15 16.79
C LEU A 51 -5.07 5.30 18.02
N THR A 52 -5.04 5.91 19.19
CA THR A 52 -4.82 5.22 20.46
C THR A 52 -6.14 5.11 21.20
N LEU A 53 -6.60 3.88 21.42
CA LEU A 53 -7.86 3.57 22.08
C LEU A 53 -7.60 2.82 23.40
N LYS A 54 -8.10 3.35 24.50
CA LYS A 54 -8.19 2.59 25.76
C LYS A 54 -9.59 1.97 25.85
N VAL A 55 -9.66 0.68 25.55
CA VAL A 55 -10.91 -0.10 25.46
C VAL A 55 -11.11 -0.86 26.78
N GLU A 56 -12.30 -0.76 27.34
CA GLU A 56 -12.73 -1.43 28.57
C GLU A 56 -13.91 -2.35 28.26
N ASN A 57 -13.87 -3.58 28.73
CA ASN A 57 -15.04 -4.48 28.65
C ASN A 57 -16.04 -4.15 29.77
N ALA A 58 -17.09 -3.41 29.42
CA ALA A 58 -18.18 -3.08 30.32
C ALA A 58 -19.28 -4.18 30.35
N GLY A 59 -19.13 -5.23 29.54
CA GLY A 59 -20.06 -6.37 29.51
C GLY A 59 -19.78 -7.37 30.60
N THR A 60 -20.65 -8.37 30.72
CA THR A 60 -20.56 -9.46 31.71
C THR A 60 -19.79 -10.68 31.21
N ARG A 61 -19.54 -10.77 29.90
CA ARG A 61 -18.84 -11.89 29.24
C ARG A 61 -17.47 -11.49 28.75
N PRO A 62 -16.49 -12.41 28.75
CA PRO A 62 -15.22 -12.14 28.06
C PRO A 62 -15.45 -11.84 26.58
N ALA A 63 -14.71 -10.87 26.02
CA ALA A 63 -14.81 -10.47 24.64
C ALA A 63 -13.41 -10.30 24.01
N SER A 64 -13.26 -10.74 22.77
CA SER A 64 -11.99 -10.76 22.04
C SER A 64 -12.01 -9.96 20.73
N GLU A 65 -13.14 -9.36 20.38
CA GLU A 65 -13.33 -8.68 19.07
C GLU A 65 -13.70 -7.23 19.27
N VAL A 66 -12.83 -6.32 18.83
CA VAL A 66 -13.07 -4.88 18.87
C VAL A 66 -13.33 -4.38 17.45
N VAL A 67 -14.45 -3.71 17.24
CA VAL A 67 -14.89 -3.24 15.93
C VAL A 67 -14.50 -1.78 15.74
N LEU A 68 -13.84 -1.50 14.62
CA LEU A 68 -13.57 -0.15 14.12
C LEU A 68 -14.61 0.21 13.06
N ALA A 69 -15.06 1.44 13.06
CA ALA A 69 -15.99 1.97 12.06
C ALA A 69 -15.29 3.05 11.24
N LEU A 70 -15.42 3.01 9.93
CA LEU A 70 -14.90 4.00 8.99
C LEU A 70 -16.02 4.47 8.08
N THR A 71 -16.01 5.75 7.71
CA THR A 71 -16.91 6.31 6.71
C THR A 71 -16.60 5.74 5.32
N PRO A 72 -17.55 5.71 4.39
CA PRO A 72 -17.29 5.27 3.01
C PRO A 72 -16.14 6.04 2.37
N THR A 73 -16.08 7.35 2.56
CA THR A 73 -15.00 8.21 2.07
C THR A 73 -13.63 7.78 2.61
N GLU A 74 -13.52 7.49 3.92
CA GLU A 74 -12.27 7.00 4.49
C GLU A 74 -11.88 5.64 3.88
N VAL A 75 -12.83 4.75 3.64
CA VAL A 75 -12.54 3.42 3.06
C VAL A 75 -12.08 3.51 1.61
N ASP A 76 -12.65 4.39 0.81
CA ASP A 76 -12.27 4.60 -0.60
C ASP A 76 -10.81 5.08 -0.73
N HIS A 77 -10.32 5.79 0.27
CA HIS A 77 -8.94 6.30 0.36
C HIS A 77 -8.00 5.44 1.21
N LEU A 78 -8.51 4.37 1.83
CA LEU A 78 -7.75 3.54 2.75
C LEU A 78 -6.76 2.64 2.00
N ALA A 79 -5.47 2.83 2.27
CA ALA A 79 -4.41 1.97 1.75
C ALA A 79 -4.08 0.83 2.73
N MET A 80 -4.04 1.13 4.04
CA MET A 80 -3.59 0.17 5.04
C MET A 80 -4.28 0.43 6.39
N VAL A 81 -4.59 -0.66 7.08
CA VAL A 81 -4.96 -0.69 8.51
C VAL A 81 -4.02 -1.65 9.21
N ASP A 82 -3.37 -1.20 10.26
CA ASP A 82 -2.58 -2.04 11.16
C ASP A 82 -2.96 -1.77 12.61
N ALA A 83 -3.02 -2.81 13.44
CA ALA A 83 -3.39 -2.67 14.84
C ALA A 83 -2.42 -3.43 15.74
N SER A 84 -2.13 -2.85 16.89
CA SER A 84 -1.30 -3.47 17.91
C SER A 84 -1.85 -3.22 19.30
N ALA A 85 -1.64 -4.19 20.22
CA ALA A 85 -1.94 -4.04 21.63
C ALA A 85 -0.67 -3.69 22.40
N ILE A 86 -0.78 -2.67 23.27
CA ILE A 86 0.31 -2.28 24.14
C ILE A 86 0.21 -3.07 25.44
N LYS A 87 1.23 -3.89 25.73
CA LYS A 87 1.42 -4.53 27.02
C LYS A 87 2.66 -3.96 27.72
N GLY A 88 2.50 -3.45 28.95
CA GLY A 88 3.64 -3.09 29.80
C GLY A 88 3.42 -1.87 30.66
N LYS A 89 4.10 -1.83 31.82
CA LYS A 89 4.19 -0.67 32.72
C LYS A 89 5.51 0.08 32.48
N ARG A 90 5.42 1.35 32.09
CA ARG A 90 6.43 2.46 32.03
C ARG A 90 7.87 2.21 31.53
N LYS A 91 8.45 1.01 31.47
CA LYS A 91 9.86 0.80 31.04
C LYS A 91 10.09 -0.36 30.07
N LYS A 92 9.11 -1.24 29.86
CA LYS A 92 9.14 -2.29 28.82
C LYS A 92 7.76 -2.34 28.17
N THR A 93 7.56 -1.52 27.17
CA THR A 93 6.37 -1.54 26.32
C THR A 93 6.65 -2.56 25.21
N THR A 94 5.86 -3.62 25.17
CA THR A 94 5.90 -4.58 24.06
C THR A 94 4.61 -4.36 23.27
N SER A 95 4.74 -4.02 22.00
CA SER A 95 3.61 -4.00 21.07
C SER A 95 3.42 -5.39 20.49
N LEU A 96 2.21 -5.90 20.54
CA LEU A 96 1.83 -7.15 19.89
C LEU A 96 0.93 -6.81 18.72
N ARG A 97 1.36 -7.15 17.51
CA ARG A 97 0.56 -6.95 16.30
C ARG A 97 -0.68 -7.84 16.35
N LEU A 98 -1.82 -7.27 15.99
CA LEU A 98 -3.13 -7.93 16.03
C LEU A 98 -3.64 -8.13 14.61
N GLU A 99 -4.43 -9.15 14.41
CA GLU A 99 -5.10 -9.40 13.15
C GLU A 99 -6.29 -8.45 12.99
N VAL A 100 -6.39 -7.82 11.81
CA VAL A 100 -7.50 -6.94 11.44
C VAL A 100 -8.14 -7.46 10.17
N LYS A 101 -9.48 -7.66 10.21
CA LYS A 101 -10.24 -8.13 9.04
C LYS A 101 -11.44 -7.22 8.75
N PRO A 102 -11.78 -6.99 7.48
CA PRO A 102 -13.04 -6.36 7.13
C PRO A 102 -14.21 -7.23 7.60
N THR A 103 -15.25 -6.61 8.13
CA THR A 103 -16.41 -7.30 8.70
C THR A 103 -17.67 -6.58 8.28
N GLU A 104 -18.71 -7.34 7.93
CA GLU A 104 -20.05 -6.80 7.68
C GLU A 104 -20.90 -6.98 8.94
N LEU A 105 -21.51 -5.88 9.38
CA LEU A 105 -22.46 -5.89 10.51
C LEU A 105 -23.86 -5.62 9.96
N PRO A 106 -24.73 -6.63 9.82
CA PRO A 106 -26.01 -6.50 9.11
C PRO A 106 -27.02 -5.54 9.79
N ASP A 107 -26.88 -5.30 11.09
CA ASP A 107 -27.83 -4.50 11.88
C ASP A 107 -27.25 -3.16 12.37
N ALA A 108 -26.13 -2.70 11.84
CA ALA A 108 -25.46 -1.51 12.34
C ALA A 108 -25.83 -0.26 11.53
N PRO A 109 -26.47 0.76 12.14
CA PRO A 109 -26.52 2.11 11.58
C PRO A 109 -25.19 2.84 11.81
N PRO A 110 -24.80 3.83 10.97
CA PRO A 110 -25.51 4.32 9.81
C PRO A 110 -25.27 3.48 8.56
N ILE A 111 -26.20 3.55 7.61
CA ILE A 111 -26.08 2.98 6.27
C ILE A 111 -24.76 3.47 5.64
N ASP A 112 -24.05 2.56 4.94
CA ASP A 112 -22.76 2.79 4.25
C ASP A 112 -21.48 2.85 5.11
N THR A 113 -21.57 2.67 6.43
CA THR A 113 -20.37 2.52 7.27
C THR A 113 -19.69 1.18 7.01
N LYS A 114 -18.37 1.19 6.85
CA LYS A 114 -17.56 -0.03 6.75
C LYS A 114 -16.93 -0.34 8.10
N TYR A 115 -16.84 -1.64 8.41
CA TYR A 115 -16.33 -2.11 9.68
C TYR A 115 -15.11 -2.98 9.50
N PHE A 116 -14.19 -2.88 10.48
CA PHE A 116 -13.03 -3.74 10.61
C PHE A 116 -12.99 -4.30 12.01
N THR A 117 -12.78 -5.60 12.13
CA THR A 117 -12.66 -6.26 13.44
C THR A 117 -11.20 -6.51 13.77
N ILE A 118 -10.80 -6.05 14.96
CA ILE A 118 -9.50 -6.34 15.57
C ILE A 118 -9.68 -7.54 16.47
N TYR A 119 -8.90 -8.61 16.24
CA TYR A 119 -8.90 -9.81 17.08
C TYR A 119 -7.85 -9.67 18.18
N LEU A 120 -8.31 -9.61 19.43
CA LEU A 120 -7.42 -9.54 20.59
C LEU A 120 -6.75 -10.89 20.84
N ALA A 121 -5.46 -10.88 21.14
CA ALA A 121 -4.72 -12.12 21.45
C ALA A 121 -5.23 -12.85 22.70
N ASN A 122 -5.82 -12.12 23.67
CA ASN A 122 -6.47 -12.69 24.84
C ASN A 122 -7.82 -12.00 25.03
N PRO A 123 -8.88 -12.76 25.36
CA PRO A 123 -10.17 -12.18 25.69
C PRO A 123 -10.05 -11.26 26.92
N LEU A 124 -10.73 -10.12 26.88
CA LEU A 124 -10.85 -9.21 28.01
C LEU A 124 -12.01 -9.63 28.88
N ASN A 125 -11.75 -9.89 30.16
CA ASN A 125 -12.80 -10.16 31.15
C ASN A 125 -13.58 -8.89 31.49
N SER A 126 -14.73 -9.05 32.17
CA SER A 126 -15.53 -7.92 32.64
C SER A 126 -14.70 -6.97 33.49
N GLY A 127 -14.73 -5.67 33.20
CA GLY A 127 -13.97 -4.63 33.88
C GLY A 127 -12.48 -4.53 33.49
N GLU A 128 -11.95 -5.45 32.67
CA GLU A 128 -10.59 -5.34 32.16
C GLU A 128 -10.47 -4.32 31.04
N SER A 129 -9.31 -3.66 30.95
CA SER A 129 -9.01 -2.70 29.90
C SER A 129 -7.71 -3.01 29.19
N THR A 130 -7.65 -2.72 27.89
CA THR A 130 -6.43 -2.78 27.08
C THR A 130 -6.25 -1.49 26.29
N THR A 131 -5.00 -1.18 25.93
CA THR A 131 -4.71 -0.07 25.04
C THR A 131 -4.35 -0.60 23.66
N LEU A 132 -5.09 -0.14 22.66
CA LEU A 132 -4.89 -0.47 21.25
C LEU A 132 -4.29 0.75 20.54
N GLU A 133 -3.29 0.50 19.71
CA GLU A 133 -2.79 1.45 18.74
C GLU A 133 -3.19 0.99 17.36
N VAL A 134 -3.89 1.84 16.61
CA VAL A 134 -4.32 1.56 15.25
C VAL A 134 -3.69 2.62 14.34
N LEU A 135 -3.07 2.16 13.27
CA LEU A 135 -2.54 3.00 12.20
C LEU A 135 -3.44 2.86 10.98
N TYR A 136 -4.02 3.97 10.53
CA TYR A 136 -4.62 4.09 9.21
C TYR A 136 -3.68 4.86 8.29
N VAL A 137 -3.56 4.41 7.06
CA VAL A 137 -2.82 5.12 6.02
C VAL A 137 -3.79 5.42 4.88
N PHE A 138 -3.99 6.71 4.59
CA PHE A 138 -4.86 7.17 3.52
C PHE A 138 -4.06 7.79 2.39
N THR A 139 -4.53 7.59 1.16
CA THR A 139 -3.96 8.14 -0.07
C THR A 139 -5.05 8.89 -0.84
N HIS A 140 -4.65 9.82 -1.72
CA HIS A 140 -5.61 10.61 -2.54
C HIS A 140 -6.66 11.38 -1.73
N PHE A 141 -6.41 11.65 -0.47
CA PHE A 141 -7.35 12.29 0.44
C PHE A 141 -7.24 13.83 0.45
N LEU A 142 -6.09 14.38 0.02
CA LEU A 142 -5.87 15.81 -0.07
C LEU A 142 -6.33 16.35 -1.42
N GLU A 143 -7.21 17.33 -1.41
CA GLU A 143 -7.75 17.98 -2.60
C GLU A 143 -7.07 19.33 -2.83
N PRO A 144 -6.33 19.52 -3.96
CA PRO A 144 -5.77 20.83 -4.30
C PRO A 144 -6.86 21.89 -4.53
N PHE A 145 -6.75 23.01 -3.85
CA PHE A 145 -7.63 24.16 -4.05
C PHE A 145 -6.87 25.48 -3.89
N PRO A 146 -6.75 26.27 -4.98
CA PRO A 146 -7.33 26.08 -6.30
C PRO A 146 -6.79 24.84 -7.03
N ALA A 147 -7.61 24.27 -7.92
CA ALA A 147 -7.25 23.08 -8.71
C ALA A 147 -6.13 23.35 -9.72
N GLU A 148 -5.89 24.61 -10.07
CA GLU A 148 -4.84 25.05 -11.00
C GLU A 148 -4.09 26.23 -10.40
N ILE A 149 -2.74 26.17 -10.47
CA ILE A 149 -1.83 27.20 -9.97
C ILE A 149 -0.78 27.59 -11.02
N ALA A 150 -0.33 28.84 -10.98
CA ALA A 150 0.80 29.29 -11.79
C ALA A 150 2.13 28.75 -11.22
N GLN A 151 3.17 28.73 -12.04
CA GLN A 151 4.51 28.25 -11.66
C GLN A 151 5.09 28.91 -10.41
N SER A 152 4.64 30.13 -10.08
CA SER A 152 5.14 30.91 -8.96
C SER A 152 4.26 30.85 -7.72
N GLU A 153 3.12 30.21 -7.81
CA GLU A 153 2.15 30.13 -6.72
C GLU A 153 2.40 28.92 -5.83
N SER A 154 2.07 29.08 -4.55
CA SER A 154 2.10 28.00 -3.58
C SER A 154 0.87 27.10 -3.74
N GLN A 155 1.05 25.82 -3.57
CA GLN A 155 -0.04 24.85 -3.56
C GLN A 155 -0.77 24.89 -2.23
N LEU A 156 -2.08 25.13 -2.29
CA LEU A 156 -2.99 24.99 -1.15
C LEU A 156 -3.84 23.74 -1.34
N VAL A 157 -4.21 23.10 -0.23
CA VAL A 157 -4.99 21.87 -0.23
C VAL A 157 -6.04 21.87 0.84
N PHE A 158 -7.18 21.23 0.55
CA PHE A 158 -8.20 20.91 1.54
C PHE A 158 -8.01 19.49 2.07
N TYR A 159 -8.24 19.36 3.37
CA TYR A 159 -8.45 18.11 4.06
C TYR A 159 -9.84 18.12 4.68
N HIS A 160 -10.69 17.18 4.29
CA HIS A 160 -12.05 17.00 4.79
C HIS A 160 -12.12 15.75 5.66
N ASP A 161 -12.62 15.89 6.90
CA ASP A 161 -12.70 14.76 7.84
C ASP A 161 -13.74 15.07 8.94
N THR A 162 -13.74 14.30 10.00
CA THR A 162 -14.52 14.54 11.20
C THR A 162 -13.62 14.83 12.40
N ALA A 163 -14.04 15.77 13.26
CA ALA A 163 -13.34 16.03 14.53
C ALA A 163 -13.51 14.86 15.51
N LEU A 164 -14.63 14.12 15.39
CA LEU A 164 -14.97 12.99 16.22
C LEU A 164 -14.63 11.67 15.50
N ILE A 165 -14.16 10.69 16.26
CA ILE A 165 -13.90 9.34 15.76
C ILE A 165 -15.23 8.63 15.57
N LEU A 166 -15.48 8.13 14.35
CA LEU A 166 -16.64 7.27 14.12
C LEU A 166 -16.44 5.95 14.87
N SER A 167 -17.31 5.66 15.79
CA SER A 167 -17.23 4.46 16.62
C SER A 167 -18.61 3.87 16.88
N SER A 168 -18.69 2.54 16.87
CA SER A 168 -19.87 1.82 17.34
C SER A 168 -20.00 1.82 18.86
N TYR A 169 -18.96 2.25 19.58
CA TYR A 169 -18.91 2.28 21.05
C TYR A 169 -19.06 3.69 21.57
N HIS A 170 -19.51 3.79 22.81
CA HIS A 170 -19.52 5.02 23.59
C HIS A 170 -18.08 5.43 23.94
N ILE A 171 -17.74 6.71 23.77
CA ILE A 171 -16.41 7.27 24.06
C ILE A 171 -16.52 8.24 25.24
N LYS A 172 -15.87 7.91 26.37
CA LYS A 172 -15.91 8.77 27.57
C LYS A 172 -15.14 10.06 27.37
N GLN A 173 -13.95 9.98 26.74
CA GLN A 173 -13.13 11.15 26.44
C GLN A 173 -12.40 10.96 25.11
N GLN A 174 -12.36 12.02 24.30
CA GLN A 174 -11.68 12.02 23.00
C GLN A 174 -10.93 13.30 22.74
N THR A 175 -9.74 13.20 22.10
CA THR A 175 -8.95 14.33 21.62
C THR A 175 -8.43 13.99 20.22
N THR A 176 -8.53 14.96 19.30
CA THR A 176 -8.00 14.83 17.92
C THR A 176 -6.94 15.91 17.69
N PHE A 177 -5.77 15.49 17.19
CA PHE A 177 -4.66 16.37 16.83
C PHE A 177 -4.45 16.28 15.31
N ILE A 178 -4.35 17.44 14.66
CA ILE A 178 -4.06 17.54 13.23
C ILE A 178 -2.76 18.31 13.07
N LYS A 179 -1.76 17.69 12.47
CA LYS A 179 -0.45 18.29 12.20
C LYS A 179 -0.37 18.67 10.72
N THR A 180 -0.13 19.97 10.46
CA THR A 180 0.10 20.52 9.12
C THR A 180 1.59 20.61 8.79
N PRO A 181 1.99 20.62 7.49
CA PRO A 181 3.40 20.72 7.08
C PRO A 181 4.05 22.06 7.46
N SER A 182 3.25 23.11 7.53
CA SER A 182 3.70 24.46 7.86
C SER A 182 2.70 25.19 8.75
N THR A 183 3.10 26.36 9.25
CA THR A 183 2.21 27.24 10.02
C THR A 183 1.21 28.00 9.15
N LYS A 184 1.32 27.90 7.81
CA LYS A 184 0.42 28.57 6.88
C LYS A 184 -0.87 27.76 6.71
N VAL A 185 -1.87 28.08 7.50
CA VAL A 185 -3.23 27.54 7.44
C VAL A 185 -4.16 28.70 7.12
N GLU A 186 -4.81 28.66 5.97
CA GLU A 186 -5.72 29.69 5.48
C GLU A 186 -7.02 29.70 6.27
N SER A 187 -7.62 28.53 6.44
CA SER A 187 -8.86 28.38 7.19
C SER A 187 -9.02 26.99 7.78
N PHE A 188 -9.77 26.88 8.86
CA PHE A 188 -10.23 25.62 9.43
C PHE A 188 -11.52 25.81 10.23
N ILE A 189 -12.37 24.78 10.29
CA ILE A 189 -13.55 24.80 11.12
C ILE A 189 -13.15 24.66 12.59
N ARG A 190 -13.68 25.55 13.44
CA ARG A 190 -13.51 25.48 14.90
C ARG A 190 -14.71 24.78 15.51
N MET A 191 -14.44 23.76 16.29
CA MET A 191 -15.41 23.09 17.15
C MET A 191 -14.91 23.17 18.59
N GLU A 192 -15.53 23.99 19.40
CA GLU A 192 -15.06 24.24 20.77
C GLU A 192 -15.13 22.98 21.67
N PRO A 193 -14.11 22.69 22.48
CA PRO A 193 -12.87 23.44 22.60
C PRO A 193 -11.85 23.11 21.47
N THR A 194 -11.35 24.16 20.79
CA THR A 194 -10.32 24.01 19.74
C THR A 194 -9.17 24.98 20.03
N ASN A 195 -7.94 24.49 19.94
CA ASN A 195 -6.73 25.28 20.10
C ASN A 195 -5.75 24.99 18.96
N ARG A 196 -5.01 26.03 18.52
CA ARG A 196 -3.96 25.88 17.52
C ARG A 196 -2.64 26.41 18.07
N VAL A 197 -1.59 25.60 18.00
CA VAL A 197 -0.24 25.97 18.41
C VAL A 197 0.73 25.58 17.29
N GLY A 198 1.27 26.60 16.61
CA GLY A 198 2.20 26.38 15.50
C GLY A 198 1.56 25.60 14.34
N THR A 199 2.07 24.40 14.09
CA THR A 199 1.61 23.48 13.04
C THR A 199 0.55 22.47 13.52
N GLU A 200 0.20 22.48 14.82
CA GLU A 200 -0.75 21.52 15.38
C GLU A 200 -2.08 22.20 15.72
N ILE A 201 -3.17 21.61 15.25
CA ILE A 201 -4.54 21.98 15.60
C ILE A 201 -5.08 20.89 16.52
N LYS A 202 -5.49 21.24 17.72
CA LYS A 202 -6.07 20.35 18.71
C LYS A 202 -7.57 20.57 18.82
N TYR A 203 -8.33 19.51 18.66
CA TYR A 203 -9.77 19.45 18.88
C TYR A 203 -10.07 18.65 20.16
N GLY A 204 -10.81 19.25 21.08
CA GLY A 204 -11.14 18.63 22.36
C GLY A 204 -10.24 19.06 23.53
N PRO A 205 -10.37 18.39 24.70
CA PRO A 205 -11.07 17.12 24.92
C PRO A 205 -12.59 17.24 24.81
N TYR A 206 -13.20 16.26 24.16
CA TYR A 206 -14.65 16.09 24.11
C TYR A 206 -15.06 14.95 25.02
N GLU A 207 -16.08 15.17 25.83
CA GLU A 207 -16.53 14.20 26.80
C GLU A 207 -17.88 13.58 26.38
N ASP A 208 -18.11 12.36 26.80
CA ASP A 208 -19.39 11.65 26.76
C ASP A 208 -20.01 11.60 25.35
N ARG A 209 -19.25 11.04 24.37
CA ARG A 209 -19.70 10.95 23.00
C ARG A 209 -20.48 9.67 22.75
N PRO A 210 -21.78 9.78 22.34
CA PRO A 210 -22.58 8.62 22.00
C PRO A 210 -22.03 7.93 20.74
N PRO A 211 -22.34 6.63 20.56
CA PRO A 211 -21.98 5.92 19.34
C PRO A 211 -22.44 6.63 18.08
N TYR A 212 -21.63 6.52 17.00
CA TYR A 212 -21.87 7.12 15.67
C TYR A 212 -21.97 8.66 15.65
N SER A 213 -21.36 9.33 16.63
CA SER A 213 -21.23 10.78 16.61
C SER A 213 -20.31 11.22 15.48
N ILE A 214 -20.73 12.19 14.66
CA ILE A 214 -19.96 12.78 13.57
C ILE A 214 -19.96 14.28 13.72
N SER A 215 -18.82 14.92 13.46
CA SER A 215 -18.70 16.37 13.38
C SER A 215 -17.74 16.73 12.24
N PRO A 216 -18.27 17.05 11.05
CA PRO A 216 -17.44 17.36 9.88
C PRO A 216 -16.56 18.57 10.11
N ILE A 217 -15.31 18.48 9.72
CA ILE A 217 -14.32 19.57 9.73
C ILE A 217 -13.63 19.64 8.37
N HIS A 218 -13.11 20.83 8.06
CA HIS A 218 -12.14 20.99 6.99
C HIS A 218 -10.97 21.84 7.44
N VAL A 219 -9.81 21.58 6.86
CA VAL A 219 -8.59 22.35 7.06
C VAL A 219 -8.03 22.72 5.69
N HIS A 220 -7.87 24.01 5.42
CA HIS A 220 -7.28 24.57 4.20
C HIS A 220 -5.90 25.12 4.53
N PHE A 221 -4.85 24.56 3.93
CA PHE A 221 -3.47 24.86 4.30
C PHE A 221 -2.50 24.75 3.12
N GLU A 222 -1.32 25.40 3.26
CA GLU A 222 -0.26 25.31 2.27
C GLU A 222 0.50 23.99 2.39
N ASN A 223 0.58 23.25 1.26
CA ASN A 223 1.41 22.07 1.13
C ASN A 223 2.11 22.07 -0.23
N ASN A 224 3.36 22.53 -0.25
CA ASN A 224 4.20 22.61 -1.45
C ASN A 224 4.97 21.31 -1.76
N SER A 225 4.79 20.25 -0.96
CA SER A 225 5.36 18.95 -1.27
C SER A 225 4.74 18.41 -2.55
N PRO A 226 5.52 17.88 -3.49
CA PRO A 226 4.95 17.27 -4.69
C PRO A 226 4.16 16.01 -4.32
N PHE A 227 2.99 15.83 -4.92
CA PHE A 227 2.16 14.65 -4.72
C PHE A 227 2.57 13.56 -5.69
N ALA A 228 3.39 12.64 -5.20
CA ALA A 228 4.02 11.60 -5.97
C ALA A 228 3.11 10.36 -6.09
N VAL A 229 2.48 10.20 -7.23
CA VAL A 229 1.62 9.05 -7.52
C VAL A 229 2.16 8.32 -8.73
N VAL A 230 2.40 7.03 -8.57
CA VAL A 230 2.71 6.11 -9.67
C VAL A 230 1.41 5.40 -10.04
N GLU A 231 0.80 5.81 -11.17
CA GLU A 231 -0.45 5.20 -11.65
C GLU A 231 -0.28 3.70 -11.88
N GLU A 232 0.88 3.30 -12.43
CA GLU A 232 1.22 1.91 -12.68
C GLU A 232 2.72 1.69 -12.50
N LEU A 233 3.08 0.69 -11.69
CA LEU A 233 4.43 0.16 -11.55
C LEU A 233 4.42 -1.31 -11.92
N VAL A 234 5.16 -1.68 -12.96
CA VAL A 234 5.43 -3.08 -13.30
C VAL A 234 6.89 -3.37 -13.01
N GLN A 235 7.15 -4.22 -12.02
CA GLN A 235 8.47 -4.67 -11.62
C GLN A 235 8.67 -6.11 -12.10
N GLU A 236 9.57 -6.31 -13.06
CA GLU A 236 9.96 -7.63 -13.54
C GLU A 236 11.27 -8.05 -12.89
N ILE A 237 11.29 -9.19 -12.20
CA ILE A 237 12.43 -9.78 -11.51
C ILE A 237 12.76 -11.09 -12.22
N GLU A 238 13.81 -11.09 -13.02
CA GLU A 238 14.23 -12.27 -13.78
C GLU A 238 15.40 -12.95 -13.04
N ILE A 239 15.17 -14.21 -12.67
CA ILE A 239 16.16 -15.03 -11.95
C ILE A 239 16.99 -15.81 -12.96
N SER A 240 18.31 -15.57 -12.97
CA SER A 240 19.26 -16.37 -13.72
C SER A 240 20.14 -17.17 -12.78
N HIS A 241 20.11 -18.51 -12.89
CA HIS A 241 20.99 -19.38 -12.10
C HIS A 241 22.48 -19.26 -12.46
N TRP A 242 22.82 -18.46 -13.47
CA TRP A 242 24.20 -18.11 -13.82
C TRP A 242 24.81 -17.00 -12.94
N GLY A 243 24.14 -16.64 -11.84
CA GLY A 243 24.68 -15.78 -10.80
C GLY A 243 24.13 -14.36 -10.76
N ASN A 244 23.13 -14.04 -11.57
CA ASN A 244 22.53 -12.71 -11.63
C ASN A 244 21.01 -12.73 -11.48
N ILE A 245 20.47 -11.68 -10.85
CA ILE A 245 19.04 -11.32 -10.93
C ILE A 245 18.96 -9.99 -11.67
N GLN A 246 18.18 -9.96 -12.74
CA GLN A 246 17.89 -8.73 -13.46
C GLN A 246 16.54 -8.17 -13.00
N VAL A 247 16.53 -6.91 -12.57
CA VAL A 247 15.31 -6.20 -12.21
C VAL A 247 15.06 -5.09 -13.22
N THR A 248 13.84 -5.03 -13.73
CA THR A 248 13.38 -3.98 -14.64
C THR A 248 12.06 -3.43 -14.14
N GLU A 249 12.01 -2.13 -13.92
CA GLU A 249 10.88 -1.42 -13.33
C GLU A 249 10.34 -0.40 -14.31
N HIS A 250 9.09 -0.54 -14.70
CA HIS A 250 8.37 0.37 -15.59
C HIS A 250 7.46 1.26 -14.76
N TYR A 251 7.69 2.56 -14.84
CA TYR A 251 6.95 3.58 -14.09
C TYR A 251 6.08 4.44 -14.98
N LYS A 252 4.83 4.66 -14.55
CA LYS A 252 3.97 5.74 -15.02
C LYS A 252 3.73 6.69 -13.85
N LEU A 253 4.55 7.72 -13.72
CA LEU A 253 4.52 8.70 -12.64
C LEU A 253 3.67 9.90 -13.03
N ILE A 254 2.83 10.38 -12.11
CA ILE A 254 2.11 11.65 -12.19
C ILE A 254 2.35 12.49 -10.93
N HIS A 255 2.40 13.80 -11.10
CA HIS A 255 2.27 14.73 -9.98
C HIS A 255 0.78 15.03 -9.76
N ALA A 256 0.17 14.43 -8.74
CA ALA A 256 -1.28 14.52 -8.46
C ALA A 256 -1.70 15.79 -7.69
N GLY A 257 -0.83 16.78 -7.54
CA GLY A 257 -1.15 18.08 -6.94
C GLY A 257 -1.90 19.03 -7.86
N ALA A 258 -2.01 20.30 -7.48
CA ALA A 258 -2.65 21.36 -8.25
C ALA A 258 -2.03 21.47 -9.66
N ARG A 259 -2.87 21.43 -10.69
CA ARG A 259 -2.43 21.42 -12.09
C ARG A 259 -1.69 22.71 -12.45
N HIS A 260 -0.63 22.58 -13.24
CA HIS A 260 0.12 23.74 -13.73
C HIS A 260 -0.73 24.54 -14.71
N LYS A 261 -0.88 25.85 -14.41
CA LYS A 261 -1.60 26.81 -15.25
C LYS A 261 -0.61 27.70 -16.00
N GLY A 262 -0.83 27.83 -17.31
CA GLY A 262 -0.04 28.72 -18.18
C GLY A 262 1.16 28.02 -18.83
N VAL A 263 2.07 28.81 -19.37
CA VAL A 263 3.26 28.35 -20.09
C VAL A 263 4.42 28.19 -19.12
N PHE A 264 5.11 27.05 -19.18
CA PHE A 264 6.32 26.83 -18.40
C PHE A 264 7.47 27.72 -18.84
N SER A 265 8.02 28.51 -17.92
CA SER A 265 9.22 29.33 -18.13
C SER A 265 10.42 28.69 -17.43
N ARG A 266 11.36 28.18 -18.23
CA ARG A 266 12.61 27.59 -17.71
C ARG A 266 13.49 28.64 -17.01
N VAL A 267 13.49 29.89 -17.50
CA VAL A 267 14.26 30.99 -16.91
C VAL A 267 13.75 31.31 -15.53
N ASP A 268 12.43 31.47 -15.37
CA ASP A 268 11.82 31.74 -14.08
C ASP A 268 12.00 30.57 -13.12
N TYR A 269 11.96 29.34 -13.59
CA TYR A 269 12.21 28.16 -12.79
C TYR A 269 13.64 28.14 -12.23
N GLN A 270 14.63 28.42 -13.07
CA GLN A 270 16.03 28.43 -12.69
C GLN A 270 16.39 29.63 -11.80
N SER A 271 15.83 30.81 -12.04
CA SER A 271 16.08 32.01 -11.23
C SER A 271 15.57 31.89 -9.81
N ARG A 272 14.52 31.07 -9.57
CA ARG A 272 13.89 30.88 -8.26
C ARG A 272 14.40 29.63 -7.53
N GLN A 273 15.54 29.10 -7.89
CA GLN A 273 16.11 27.86 -7.33
C GLN A 273 16.28 27.88 -5.79
N SER A 274 16.35 29.06 -5.17
CA SER A 274 16.48 29.24 -3.72
C SER A 274 15.14 29.35 -2.99
N SER A 275 14.01 29.56 -3.69
CA SER A 275 12.70 29.70 -3.06
C SER A 275 11.97 28.34 -3.06
N ASN A 276 11.65 27.84 -1.87
CA ASN A 276 10.92 26.60 -1.62
C ASN A 276 9.44 26.65 -2.08
N GLY A 277 9.10 27.44 -3.10
CA GLY A 277 7.73 27.82 -3.39
C GLY A 277 7.00 27.02 -4.48
N ALA A 278 7.70 26.32 -5.36
CA ALA A 278 7.02 25.59 -6.45
C ALA A 278 6.83 24.11 -6.10
N SER A 279 5.59 23.64 -6.12
CA SER A 279 5.29 22.21 -6.04
C SER A 279 5.72 21.53 -7.33
N SER A 280 6.93 20.95 -7.36
CA SER A 280 7.45 20.22 -8.51
C SER A 280 8.54 19.24 -8.12
N PHE A 281 8.64 18.12 -8.86
CA PHE A 281 9.77 17.20 -8.71
C PHE A 281 10.99 17.74 -9.45
N ARG A 282 12.06 17.98 -8.72
CA ARG A 282 13.39 18.28 -9.26
C ARG A 282 14.20 17.02 -9.48
N TYR A 283 14.11 16.10 -8.52
CA TYR A 283 14.74 14.80 -8.55
C TYR A 283 13.87 13.77 -7.81
N LEU A 284 14.05 12.53 -8.16
CA LEU A 284 13.46 11.38 -7.49
C LEU A 284 14.60 10.61 -6.81
N LEU A 285 14.35 10.08 -5.64
CA LEU A 285 15.32 9.29 -4.91
C LEU A 285 14.83 7.85 -4.78
N ALA A 286 15.61 6.90 -5.33
CA ALA A 286 15.38 5.48 -5.19
C ALA A 286 16.38 4.86 -4.21
N ARG A 287 15.89 3.98 -3.34
CA ARG A 287 16.72 3.11 -2.48
C ARG A 287 16.75 1.71 -3.09
N LEU A 288 17.89 1.39 -3.67
CA LEU A 288 18.15 0.09 -4.26
C LEU A 288 18.86 -0.82 -3.25
N PRO A 289 18.82 -2.15 -3.44
CA PRO A 289 19.58 -3.07 -2.62
C PRO A 289 21.10 -2.79 -2.69
N PRO A 290 21.88 -3.21 -1.68
CA PRO A 290 23.34 -3.12 -1.75
C PRO A 290 23.89 -3.98 -2.89
N ARG A 291 25.10 -3.63 -3.35
CA ARG A 291 25.82 -4.33 -4.43
C ARG A 291 25.08 -4.35 -5.79
N VAL A 292 24.15 -3.42 -5.98
CA VAL A 292 23.51 -3.19 -7.28
C VAL A 292 24.56 -2.84 -8.34
N HIS A 293 24.41 -3.37 -9.55
CA HIS A 293 25.29 -3.10 -10.68
C HIS A 293 24.50 -2.86 -11.96
N SER A 294 25.17 -2.35 -13.01
CA SER A 294 24.56 -2.14 -14.33
C SER A 294 23.27 -1.31 -14.28
N VAL A 295 23.24 -0.31 -13.39
CA VAL A 295 22.07 0.54 -13.21
C VAL A 295 21.91 1.46 -14.42
N TYR A 296 20.69 1.50 -15.00
CA TYR A 296 20.34 2.42 -16.06
C TYR A 296 18.98 3.08 -15.79
N TYR A 297 18.83 4.28 -16.29
CA TYR A 297 17.57 5.03 -16.27
C TYR A 297 17.26 5.50 -17.69
N ARG A 298 16.08 5.18 -18.18
CA ARG A 298 15.63 5.47 -19.54
C ARG A 298 14.22 5.99 -19.55
N ASP A 299 13.97 7.08 -20.25
CA ASP A 299 12.63 7.59 -20.55
C ASP A 299 12.20 7.17 -21.99
N GLU A 300 11.06 7.69 -22.47
CA GLU A 300 10.54 7.41 -23.80
C GLU A 300 11.47 7.90 -24.93
N ILE A 301 12.32 8.89 -24.65
CA ILE A 301 13.26 9.47 -25.64
C ILE A 301 14.55 8.64 -25.68
N GLY A 302 15.00 8.11 -24.56
CA GLY A 302 16.23 7.31 -24.48
C GLY A 302 16.90 7.35 -23.12
N ASN A 303 18.14 6.87 -23.05
CA ASN A 303 18.91 6.82 -21.80
C ASN A 303 19.19 8.24 -21.28
N ILE A 304 19.07 8.38 -19.95
CA ILE A 304 19.37 9.63 -19.24
C ILE A 304 20.60 9.41 -18.37
N SER A 305 21.63 10.24 -18.59
CA SER A 305 22.93 10.16 -17.91
C SER A 305 23.05 11.09 -16.69
N SER A 306 22.04 11.91 -16.40
CA SER A 306 22.04 12.84 -15.26
C SER A 306 21.71 12.20 -13.91
N SER A 307 21.55 10.88 -13.86
CA SER A 307 21.36 10.14 -12.62
C SER A 307 22.66 9.96 -11.85
N HIS A 308 22.59 10.06 -10.52
CA HIS A 308 23.74 9.86 -9.64
C HIS A 308 23.52 8.64 -8.74
N LEU A 309 24.33 7.61 -8.92
CA LEU A 309 24.33 6.43 -8.07
C LEU A 309 25.39 6.59 -6.96
N ARG A 310 24.95 6.48 -5.71
CA ARG A 310 25.83 6.40 -4.53
C ARG A 310 25.65 5.04 -3.88
N THR A 311 26.70 4.24 -3.88
CA THR A 311 26.69 2.89 -3.31
C THR A 311 27.51 2.84 -2.04
N ASP A 312 26.93 2.27 -1.00
CA ASP A 312 27.52 1.96 0.30
C ASP A 312 27.40 0.45 0.56
N SER A 313 28.08 -0.07 1.57
CA SER A 313 28.01 -1.49 1.95
C SER A 313 26.61 -1.95 2.38
N LEU A 314 25.76 -1.02 2.85
CA LEU A 314 24.43 -1.31 3.39
C LEU A 314 23.28 -0.93 2.44
N LYS A 315 23.50 0.04 1.53
CA LYS A 315 22.47 0.56 0.64
C LYS A 315 23.06 1.17 -0.61
N SER A 316 22.24 1.24 -1.64
CA SER A 316 22.54 2.01 -2.85
C SER A 316 21.44 3.05 -3.05
N GLU A 317 21.82 4.31 -3.19
CA GLU A 317 20.89 5.42 -3.43
C GLU A 317 21.08 5.93 -4.86
N LEU A 318 20.00 5.86 -5.64
CA LEU A 318 19.95 6.38 -7.00
C LEU A 318 19.13 7.68 -7.00
N GLN A 319 19.79 8.79 -7.26
CA GLN A 319 19.15 10.07 -7.51
C GLN A 319 18.91 10.21 -9.01
N ILE A 320 17.64 10.33 -9.38
CA ILE A 320 17.17 10.46 -10.76
C ILE A 320 16.77 11.91 -11.00
N GLU A 321 17.32 12.53 -12.01
CA GLU A 321 16.90 13.85 -12.48
C GLU A 321 16.04 13.67 -13.75
N PRO A 322 14.71 13.93 -13.66
CA PRO A 322 13.86 13.93 -14.83
C PRO A 322 14.34 14.97 -15.87
N ARG A 323 14.10 14.71 -17.15
CA ARG A 323 14.51 15.60 -18.25
C ARG A 323 13.93 17.03 -18.12
N TYR A 324 12.80 17.15 -17.44
CA TYR A 324 12.16 18.42 -17.08
C TYR A 324 11.52 18.28 -15.69
N PRO A 325 11.41 19.40 -14.94
CA PRO A 325 10.71 19.37 -13.66
C PRO A 325 9.24 19.00 -13.87
N LEU A 326 8.72 18.09 -13.05
CA LEU A 326 7.33 17.66 -13.14
C LEU A 326 6.46 18.53 -12.24
N PHE A 327 5.62 19.36 -12.83
CA PHE A 327 4.59 20.15 -12.16
C PHE A 327 3.28 19.36 -12.02
N GLY A 328 2.36 19.90 -11.24
CA GLY A 328 1.06 19.27 -11.05
C GLY A 328 0.33 18.97 -12.36
N GLY A 329 -0.22 17.77 -12.46
CA GLY A 329 -0.86 17.23 -13.66
C GLY A 329 0.09 16.69 -14.72
N TRP A 330 1.41 16.90 -14.58
CA TRP A 330 2.39 16.37 -15.54
C TRP A 330 2.73 14.93 -15.26
N LYS A 331 2.97 14.17 -16.34
CA LYS A 331 3.29 12.74 -16.30
C LYS A 331 4.69 12.48 -16.82
N ALA A 332 5.30 11.41 -16.33
CA ALA A 332 6.55 10.87 -16.84
C ALA A 332 6.50 9.36 -16.87
N THR A 333 6.85 8.78 -18.03
CA THR A 333 7.02 7.34 -18.20
C THR A 333 8.50 7.06 -18.33
N PHE A 334 9.00 6.13 -17.51
CA PHE A 334 10.41 5.77 -17.52
C PHE A 334 10.64 4.36 -17.00
N VAL A 335 11.84 3.87 -17.27
CA VAL A 335 12.30 2.55 -16.86
C VAL A 335 13.57 2.70 -16.05
N ILE A 336 13.63 2.00 -14.93
CA ILE A 336 14.85 1.77 -14.15
C ILE A 336 15.19 0.29 -14.28
N GLY A 337 16.44 -0.02 -14.63
CA GLY A 337 16.91 -1.39 -14.64
C GLY A 337 18.23 -1.53 -13.90
N TYR A 338 18.42 -2.67 -13.24
CA TYR A 338 19.62 -2.97 -12.50
C TYR A 338 19.82 -4.47 -12.30
N GLY A 339 21.09 -4.86 -12.11
CA GLY A 339 21.49 -6.23 -11.79
C GLY A 339 21.80 -6.40 -10.31
N LEU A 340 21.56 -7.59 -9.79
CA LEU A 340 21.84 -7.98 -8.40
C LEU A 340 22.55 -9.32 -8.36
N PRO A 341 23.50 -9.54 -7.43
CA PRO A 341 24.13 -10.83 -7.26
C PRO A 341 23.14 -11.86 -6.70
N LEU A 342 22.99 -12.98 -7.41
CA LEU A 342 22.03 -14.04 -7.07
C LEU A 342 22.14 -14.56 -5.64
N GLN A 343 23.37 -14.70 -5.14
CA GLN A 343 23.68 -15.26 -3.82
C GLN A 343 23.11 -14.48 -2.63
N ASP A 344 22.69 -13.22 -2.85
CA ASP A 344 22.13 -12.38 -1.78
C ASP A 344 20.61 -12.55 -1.66
N PHE A 345 19.97 -13.11 -2.68
CA PHE A 345 18.51 -13.14 -2.78
C PHE A 345 17.93 -14.52 -3.02
N LEU A 346 18.73 -15.49 -3.51
CA LEU A 346 18.30 -16.86 -3.75
C LEU A 346 18.88 -17.80 -2.70
N PHE A 347 18.01 -18.56 -2.05
CA PHE A 347 18.34 -19.48 -0.97
C PHE A 347 17.78 -20.88 -1.25
N GLU A 348 18.30 -21.88 -0.55
CA GLU A 348 17.80 -23.25 -0.55
C GLU A 348 17.02 -23.53 0.74
N SER A 349 15.85 -24.18 0.61
CA SER A 349 15.05 -24.65 1.73
C SER A 349 15.46 -26.07 2.12
N SER A 350 15.07 -26.51 3.33
CA SER A 350 15.27 -27.89 3.81
C SER A 350 14.64 -28.98 2.92
N ASP A 351 13.67 -28.60 2.09
CA ASP A 351 12.88 -29.51 1.23
C ASP A 351 13.40 -29.56 -0.21
N ASP A 352 14.69 -29.28 -0.46
CA ASP A 352 15.33 -29.19 -1.78
C ASP A 352 14.66 -28.17 -2.74
N LYS A 353 13.84 -27.28 -2.21
CA LYS A 353 13.25 -26.18 -2.97
C LYS A 353 14.16 -24.96 -2.89
N ARG A 354 14.17 -24.18 -3.95
CA ARG A 354 14.81 -22.87 -3.97
C ARG A 354 13.77 -21.80 -3.69
N TYR A 355 14.17 -20.72 -3.05
CA TYR A 355 13.30 -19.57 -2.87
C TYR A 355 14.03 -18.25 -3.07
N LEU A 356 13.35 -17.37 -3.82
CA LEU A 356 13.71 -15.97 -3.91
C LEU A 356 13.23 -15.26 -2.65
N ASN A 357 14.10 -14.49 -1.99
CA ASN A 357 13.71 -13.55 -0.93
C ASN A 357 13.98 -12.14 -1.42
N PHE A 358 12.92 -11.38 -1.68
CA PHE A 358 13.01 -10.05 -2.28
C PHE A 358 12.09 -9.07 -1.57
N THR A 359 12.30 -7.75 -1.78
CA THR A 359 11.43 -6.72 -1.21
C THR A 359 10.21 -6.49 -2.09
N PHE A 360 9.03 -6.68 -1.54
CA PHE A 360 7.78 -6.28 -2.18
C PHE A 360 7.62 -4.78 -2.02
N GLY A 361 7.78 -3.99 -3.09
CA GLY A 361 7.63 -2.57 -2.94
C GLY A 361 8.17 -1.72 -4.08
N CYS A 362 8.05 -0.41 -3.89
CA CYS A 362 8.59 0.60 -4.78
C CYS A 362 9.90 1.13 -4.19
N PRO A 363 11.02 1.09 -4.93
CA PRO A 363 12.28 1.68 -4.45
C PRO A 363 12.26 3.20 -4.36
N LEU A 364 11.40 3.89 -5.11
CA LEU A 364 11.25 5.33 -5.03
C LEU A 364 10.63 5.76 -3.70
N ILE A 365 11.24 6.72 -3.04
CA ILE A 365 10.84 7.15 -1.69
C ILE A 365 9.61 8.06 -1.76
N GLY A 366 8.65 7.81 -0.84
CA GLY A 366 7.47 8.66 -0.65
C GLY A 366 6.44 8.59 -1.76
N MET A 367 6.42 7.51 -2.55
CA MET A 367 5.46 7.29 -3.62
C MET A 367 4.22 6.55 -3.14
N VAL A 368 3.07 6.94 -3.67
CA VAL A 368 1.87 6.11 -3.71
C VAL A 368 1.86 5.36 -5.03
N VAL A 369 1.55 4.08 -5.03
CA VAL A 369 1.43 3.29 -6.26
C VAL A 369 0.01 2.76 -6.37
N ASP A 370 -0.75 3.24 -7.37
CA ASP A 370 -2.15 2.87 -7.54
C ASP A 370 -2.30 1.40 -7.94
N LYS A 371 -1.46 0.96 -8.87
CA LYS A 371 -1.36 -0.44 -9.27
C LYS A 371 0.09 -0.90 -9.31
N LEU A 372 0.47 -1.77 -8.38
CA LEU A 372 1.77 -2.45 -8.36
C LEU A 372 1.60 -3.88 -8.89
N THR A 373 2.36 -4.22 -9.93
CA THR A 373 2.45 -5.57 -10.49
C THR A 373 3.89 -6.04 -10.41
N ILE A 374 4.15 -7.10 -9.64
CA ILE A 374 5.46 -7.75 -9.55
C ILE A 374 5.41 -9.05 -10.35
N LYS A 375 6.31 -9.19 -11.32
CA LYS A 375 6.47 -10.36 -12.18
C LYS A 375 7.78 -11.05 -11.85
N VAL A 376 7.72 -12.20 -11.17
CA VAL A 376 8.90 -13.00 -10.89
C VAL A 376 9.04 -14.06 -11.98
N VAL A 377 10.01 -13.85 -12.87
CA VAL A 377 10.33 -14.76 -13.96
C VAL A 377 11.29 -15.82 -13.44
N LEU A 378 10.79 -17.03 -13.30
CA LEU A 378 11.56 -18.17 -12.83
C LEU A 378 12.42 -18.75 -13.97
N PRO A 379 13.55 -19.41 -13.65
CA PRO A 379 14.36 -20.11 -14.65
C PRO A 379 13.55 -21.19 -15.38
N GLU A 380 13.92 -21.49 -16.62
CA GLU A 380 13.31 -22.55 -17.39
C GLU A 380 13.37 -23.90 -16.65
N GLY A 381 12.28 -24.67 -16.70
CA GLY A 381 12.15 -25.95 -16.00
C GLY A 381 11.84 -25.84 -14.50
N SER A 382 11.48 -24.65 -14.02
CA SER A 382 10.94 -24.46 -12.68
C SER A 382 9.51 -24.96 -12.58
N THR A 383 9.19 -25.68 -11.49
CA THR A 383 7.87 -26.25 -11.21
C THR A 383 7.40 -25.87 -9.81
N ASP A 384 6.09 -25.99 -9.56
CA ASP A 384 5.42 -25.79 -8.28
C ASP A 384 5.74 -24.45 -7.59
N PRO A 385 5.57 -23.31 -8.27
CA PRO A 385 5.82 -22.02 -7.68
C PRO A 385 4.81 -21.70 -6.57
N SER A 386 5.30 -21.26 -5.41
CA SER A 386 4.48 -20.91 -4.25
C SER A 386 4.94 -19.57 -3.67
N PRO A 387 4.19 -18.48 -3.91
CA PRO A 387 4.48 -17.18 -3.32
C PRO A 387 4.02 -17.11 -1.86
N VAL A 388 4.84 -16.49 -1.01
CA VAL A 388 4.53 -16.17 0.39
C VAL A 388 4.70 -14.67 0.59
N VAL A 389 3.59 -13.98 0.83
CA VAL A 389 3.55 -12.53 1.01
C VAL A 389 2.90 -12.22 2.37
N PRO A 390 3.42 -11.26 3.17
CA PRO A 390 2.93 -10.99 4.52
C PRO A 390 1.58 -10.26 4.58
N PHE A 391 1.00 -9.91 3.46
CA PHE A 391 -0.32 -9.26 3.35
C PHE A 391 -1.09 -9.79 2.14
N PRO A 392 -2.41 -9.60 2.07
CA PRO A 392 -3.23 -10.08 0.97
C PRO A 392 -2.83 -9.44 -0.37
N VAL A 393 -2.55 -10.30 -1.37
CA VAL A 393 -2.25 -9.92 -2.76
C VAL A 393 -3.02 -10.84 -3.71
N GLU A 394 -3.41 -10.30 -4.86
CA GLU A 394 -3.89 -11.13 -5.97
C GLU A 394 -2.68 -11.78 -6.64
N HIS A 395 -2.75 -13.07 -6.96
CA HIS A 395 -1.66 -13.74 -7.65
C HIS A 395 -2.17 -14.70 -8.71
N HIS A 396 -1.42 -14.80 -9.80
CA HIS A 396 -1.67 -15.77 -10.88
C HIS A 396 -0.35 -16.15 -11.57
N LEU A 397 -0.41 -17.15 -12.43
CA LEU A 397 0.75 -17.63 -13.17
C LEU A 397 0.60 -17.28 -14.65
N GLU A 398 1.70 -16.80 -15.24
CA GLU A 398 1.84 -16.57 -16.67
C GLU A 398 2.99 -17.44 -17.23
N ALA A 399 3.05 -17.61 -18.54
CA ALA A 399 4.18 -18.21 -19.23
C ALA A 399 4.86 -17.16 -20.12
N LYS A 400 6.20 -17.05 -20.01
CA LYS A 400 7.03 -16.19 -20.86
C LYS A 400 7.95 -17.09 -21.69
N TYR A 401 8.02 -16.81 -22.97
CA TYR A 401 8.90 -17.52 -23.91
C TYR A 401 10.00 -16.58 -24.39
N SER A 402 11.25 -17.00 -24.26
CA SER A 402 12.41 -16.36 -24.86
C SER A 402 12.81 -17.08 -26.15
N SER A 403 13.71 -16.49 -26.94
CA SER A 403 14.06 -16.98 -28.28
C SER A 403 14.65 -18.39 -28.32
N LEU A 404 15.25 -18.86 -27.22
CA LEU A 404 15.90 -20.18 -27.11
C LEU A 404 15.25 -21.09 -26.07
N ASP A 405 14.14 -20.67 -25.44
CA ASP A 405 13.46 -21.50 -24.47
C ASP A 405 12.80 -22.71 -25.15
N VAL A 406 12.94 -23.89 -24.54
CA VAL A 406 12.34 -25.14 -25.02
C VAL A 406 10.95 -25.35 -24.44
N VAL A 407 10.77 -25.08 -23.15
CA VAL A 407 9.52 -25.29 -22.40
C VAL A 407 8.84 -23.97 -22.03
N GLY A 408 9.61 -22.87 -22.03
CA GLY A 408 9.16 -21.58 -21.54
C GLY A 408 9.41 -21.41 -20.02
N ARG A 409 9.32 -20.17 -19.57
CA ARG A 409 9.59 -19.77 -18.20
C ARG A 409 8.28 -19.46 -17.47
N THR A 410 8.11 -20.02 -16.29
CA THR A 410 6.97 -19.70 -15.42
C THR A 410 7.16 -18.34 -14.80
N VAL A 411 6.15 -17.48 -14.89
CA VAL A 411 6.12 -16.14 -14.29
C VAL A 411 5.08 -16.14 -13.18
N VAL A 412 5.50 -15.81 -11.97
CA VAL A 412 4.61 -15.57 -10.83
C VAL A 412 4.26 -14.09 -10.83
N VAL A 413 2.99 -13.77 -11.04
CA VAL A 413 2.47 -12.40 -11.05
C VAL A 413 1.78 -12.12 -9.73
N LEU A 414 2.19 -11.04 -9.06
CA LEU A 414 1.63 -10.55 -7.80
C LEU A 414 1.09 -9.15 -8.01
N GLU A 415 -0.17 -8.90 -7.71
CA GLU A 415 -0.80 -7.60 -7.90
C GLU A 415 -1.31 -7.02 -6.58
N LYS A 416 -1.05 -5.73 -6.37
CA LYS A 416 -1.53 -4.96 -5.22
C LYS A 416 -1.98 -3.57 -5.66
N LYS A 417 -3.21 -3.21 -5.28
CA LYS A 417 -3.75 -1.86 -5.47
C LYS A 417 -3.46 -0.99 -4.25
N ASN A 418 -3.38 0.31 -4.48
CA ASN A 418 -3.18 1.34 -3.46
C ASN A 418 -2.00 1.01 -2.52
N PHE A 419 -0.83 0.82 -3.13
CA PHE A 419 0.39 0.45 -2.41
C PHE A 419 1.08 1.70 -1.84
N VAL A 420 1.51 1.62 -0.58
CA VAL A 420 2.21 2.70 0.15
C VAL A 420 3.54 2.19 0.73
N PRO A 421 4.48 3.07 1.08
CA PRO A 421 5.78 2.68 1.62
C PRO A 421 5.72 1.78 2.87
N MET A 422 4.63 1.85 3.65
CA MET A 422 4.41 0.99 4.82
C MET A 422 4.20 -0.49 4.46
N HIS A 423 3.82 -0.79 3.22
CA HIS A 423 3.73 -2.17 2.73
C HIS A 423 5.10 -2.77 2.36
N ASN A 424 6.17 -1.95 2.26
CA ASN A 424 7.50 -2.47 1.93
C ASN A 424 7.91 -3.55 2.94
N SER A 425 7.94 -4.79 2.49
CA SER A 425 8.28 -5.95 3.30
C SER A 425 8.90 -7.04 2.42
N HIS A 426 9.61 -7.97 3.02
CA HIS A 426 10.14 -9.10 2.28
C HIS A 426 9.03 -10.08 1.91
N PHE A 427 9.08 -10.59 0.69
CA PHE A 427 8.27 -11.70 0.21
C PHE A 427 9.16 -12.81 -0.31
N GLN A 428 8.62 -14.00 -0.39
CA GLN A 428 9.34 -15.18 -0.83
C GLN A 428 8.57 -15.89 -1.93
N VAL A 429 9.30 -16.42 -2.92
CA VAL A 429 8.73 -17.27 -3.97
C VAL A 429 9.51 -18.57 -3.98
N TYR A 430 8.86 -19.64 -3.54
CA TYR A 430 9.42 -21.00 -3.53
C TYR A 430 9.17 -21.67 -4.88
N TYR A 431 10.12 -22.47 -5.36
CA TYR A 431 9.97 -23.28 -6.56
C TYR A 431 10.92 -24.47 -6.56
N SER A 432 10.58 -25.53 -7.26
CA SER A 432 11.44 -26.67 -7.53
C SER A 432 12.16 -26.46 -8.87
N PHE A 433 13.44 -26.81 -8.93
CA PHE A 433 14.25 -26.60 -10.13
C PHE A 433 15.08 -27.83 -10.49
N LYS A 434 15.07 -28.21 -11.76
CA LYS A 434 15.88 -29.30 -12.29
C LYS A 434 17.12 -28.73 -12.97
N PRO A 435 18.36 -29.02 -12.45
CA PRO A 435 19.60 -28.43 -12.96
C PRO A 435 19.91 -28.68 -14.44
N ILE A 436 19.34 -29.75 -15.03
CA ILE A 436 19.56 -30.08 -16.43
C ILE A 436 19.08 -28.97 -17.38
N PHE A 437 18.04 -28.20 -16.99
CA PHE A 437 17.56 -27.09 -17.79
C PHE A 437 18.54 -25.93 -17.89
N MET A 438 19.51 -25.80 -16.98
CA MET A 438 20.60 -24.82 -17.12
C MET A 438 21.45 -25.07 -18.36
N LEU A 439 21.53 -26.31 -18.80
CA LEU A 439 22.34 -26.71 -19.96
C LEU A 439 21.49 -26.82 -21.24
N ALA A 440 20.17 -26.69 -21.17
CA ALA A 440 19.26 -26.92 -22.29
C ALA A 440 19.61 -26.05 -23.51
N GLU A 441 19.78 -24.73 -23.32
CA GLU A 441 20.16 -23.81 -24.40
C GLU A 441 21.52 -24.14 -25.00
N SER A 442 22.51 -24.42 -24.18
CA SER A 442 23.87 -24.79 -24.62
C SER A 442 23.89 -26.11 -25.37
N LEU A 443 23.13 -27.11 -24.89
CA LEU A 443 23.01 -28.43 -25.52
C LEU A 443 22.27 -28.34 -26.87
N MET A 444 21.23 -27.51 -26.94
CA MET A 444 20.51 -27.26 -28.19
C MET A 444 21.41 -26.64 -29.26
N LEU A 445 22.22 -25.63 -28.87
CA LEU A 445 23.18 -25.00 -29.79
C LEU A 445 24.26 -26.01 -30.22
N ALA A 446 24.84 -26.74 -29.26
CA ALA A 446 25.84 -27.78 -29.57
C ALA A 446 25.28 -28.87 -30.49
N SER A 447 24.03 -29.31 -30.27
CA SER A 447 23.38 -30.30 -31.14
C SER A 447 23.11 -29.76 -32.55
N ALA A 448 22.75 -28.48 -32.70
CA ALA A 448 22.58 -27.84 -34.00
C ALA A 448 23.88 -27.80 -34.79
N PHE A 449 25.00 -27.43 -34.16
CA PHE A 449 26.32 -27.47 -34.82
C PHE A 449 26.76 -28.91 -35.13
N PHE A 450 26.49 -29.86 -34.23
CA PHE A 450 26.80 -31.28 -34.50
C PHE A 450 26.01 -31.79 -35.69
N MET A 451 24.71 -31.49 -35.76
CA MET A 451 23.85 -31.91 -36.92
C MET A 451 24.36 -31.25 -38.23
N LEU A 452 24.77 -29.96 -38.19
CA LEU A 452 25.36 -29.29 -39.34
C LEU A 452 26.64 -30.01 -39.79
N PHE A 453 27.53 -30.36 -38.84
CA PHE A 453 28.76 -31.10 -39.14
C PHE A 453 28.45 -32.48 -39.75
N VAL A 454 27.51 -33.25 -39.19
CA VAL A 454 27.09 -34.52 -39.74
C VAL A 454 26.53 -34.36 -41.16
N ALA A 455 25.72 -33.34 -41.41
CA ALA A 455 25.19 -33.05 -42.70
C ALA A 455 26.31 -32.70 -43.74
N CYS A 456 27.33 -31.93 -43.33
CA CYS A 456 28.48 -31.66 -44.18
C CYS A 456 29.27 -32.93 -44.53
N VAL A 457 29.52 -33.79 -43.51
CA VAL A 457 30.21 -35.07 -43.72
C VAL A 457 29.39 -35.96 -44.65
N ALA A 458 28.09 -36.10 -44.43
CA ALA A 458 27.21 -36.86 -45.29
C ALA A 458 27.20 -36.31 -46.75
N TYR A 459 27.15 -35.01 -46.92
CA TYR A 459 27.22 -34.37 -48.24
C TYR A 459 28.50 -34.70 -48.99
N ILE A 460 29.64 -34.75 -48.33
CA ILE A 460 30.96 -35.10 -48.94
C ILE A 460 30.99 -36.59 -49.36
N HIS A 461 30.30 -37.46 -48.62
CA HIS A 461 30.26 -38.88 -48.86
C HIS A 461 29.16 -39.37 -49.84
N ILE A 462 28.18 -38.53 -50.15
CA ILE A 462 27.15 -38.82 -51.14
C ILE A 462 27.69 -38.52 -52.53
N ASP A 463 27.88 -39.56 -53.34
CA ASP A 463 28.22 -39.40 -54.73
C ASP A 463 26.97 -39.00 -55.55
N LEU A 464 26.86 -37.72 -55.84
CA LEU A 464 25.76 -37.16 -56.65
C LEU A 464 25.98 -37.27 -58.15
N SER A 465 27.02 -38.02 -58.60
CA SER A 465 27.25 -38.22 -60.03
C SER A 465 26.13 -39.10 -60.63
N ILE A 466 25.45 -38.51 -61.63
CA ILE A 466 24.51 -39.24 -62.49
C ILE A 466 25.36 -40.12 -63.39
N ARG A 467 25.51 -41.42 -63.09
CA ARG A 467 26.04 -42.38 -64.06
C ARG A 467 25.09 -42.44 -65.24
N LYS A 468 25.59 -41.95 -66.39
CA LYS A 468 24.98 -42.22 -67.70
C LYS A 468 25.13 -43.67 -68.09
#